data_7cc86d4db553aa46a4e66833d58da314
#
_entry.id   7cc86d4db553aa46a4e66833d58da314
#
_cell.length_a   1.000
_cell.length_b   1.000
_cell.length_c   1.000
_cell.angle_alpha   90.00
_cell.angle_beta   90.00
_cell.angle_gamma   90.00
#
_symmetry.space_group_name_H-M   'P 1'
#
loop_
_entity.id
_entity.type
_entity.pdbx_description
1 polymer ?
#
loop_
_entity_poly.entity_id
_entity_poly.type
_entity_poly.pdbx_seq_one_letter_code
_entity_poly.pdbx_strand_id
1 'polypeptide(L)'
;MHQTKESPQSAPSATAGKLPVTVIIPVRNDARNLRRCLLSLEDVSEVLVIDSQSTDDSVEIARAHGAQVAQFHYHGGWPKKRQWAMDTHPLANDWILLLDADEVLTPELKAEIRQAIQDPAIDGYSIGLQMWFLGRTLQHCDASFFKLSLFHRGKGRYECRLADQDASMADMEVHEHVVVDGPIAQLRHQITHHNVESLFRYIRKHNDYSNWEARVLMAGQSASGEVTPCFFGTQAQRRRWLKLRLFDLPGSPLLLFLYRYVIRLGFLDGVPGLIYCGFQAVQMFHTKAKIYELRSRKD
;
A
#
# COMPACT_ATOMS: atom_id res chain seq x y z
N MET A 1 35.24 45.41 11.56
CA MET A 1 35.06 44.12 12.24
C MET A 1 33.64 44.08 12.79
N HIS A 2 32.70 43.54 12.01
CA HIS A 2 31.33 43.30 12.47
C HIS A 2 31.19 41.79 12.66
N GLN A 3 31.06 41.39 13.90
CA GLN A 3 30.71 40.01 14.25
C GLN A 3 29.18 39.86 14.12
N THR A 4 28.74 39.10 13.17
CA THR A 4 27.36 38.60 13.06
C THR A 4 27.18 37.46 14.07
N LYS A 5 26.36 37.70 15.09
CA LYS A 5 25.88 36.66 16.01
C LYS A 5 24.88 35.79 15.28
N GLU A 6 25.27 34.55 15.03
CA GLU A 6 24.30 33.46 14.68
C GLU A 6 23.45 33.14 15.91
N SER A 7 22.14 33.25 15.75
CA SER A 7 21.19 32.79 16.74
C SER A 7 21.10 31.26 16.69
N PRO A 8 21.09 30.54 17.83
CA PRO A 8 20.98 29.10 17.85
C PRO A 8 19.58 28.68 17.37
N GLN A 9 19.56 27.84 16.34
CA GLN A 9 18.35 27.14 15.94
C GLN A 9 17.85 26.30 17.13
N SER A 10 16.64 26.59 17.59
CA SER A 10 15.96 25.84 18.63
C SER A 10 15.68 24.41 18.14
N ALA A 11 16.29 23.44 18.80
CA ALA A 11 15.92 22.04 18.65
C ALA A 11 14.41 21.84 18.97
N PRO A 12 13.69 20.95 18.28
CA PRO A 12 12.27 20.73 18.55
C PRO A 12 12.10 20.20 19.97
N SER A 13 11.22 20.86 20.71
CA SER A 13 10.84 20.57 22.09
C SER A 13 10.34 19.12 22.27
N ALA A 14 10.99 18.35 23.12
CA ALA A 14 10.69 16.95 23.43
C ALA A 14 9.51 16.78 24.42
N THR A 15 8.33 17.34 24.08
CA THR A 15 7.08 17.14 24.87
C THR A 15 5.83 17.07 23.95
N ALA A 16 5.97 16.57 22.74
CA ALA A 16 4.81 16.22 21.95
C ALA A 16 4.27 14.86 22.44
N GLY A 17 3.03 14.82 22.98
CA GLY A 17 2.33 13.57 23.29
C GLY A 17 2.29 12.61 22.08
N LYS A 18 1.90 11.37 22.28
CA LYS A 18 1.80 10.37 21.22
C LYS A 18 0.99 10.91 20.02
N LEU A 19 1.32 10.50 18.80
CA LEU A 19 0.60 10.86 17.59
C LEU A 19 -0.82 10.25 17.65
N PRO A 20 -1.90 11.06 17.67
CA PRO A 20 -3.26 10.57 17.92
C PRO A 20 -3.88 9.96 16.66
N VAL A 21 -3.31 8.85 16.22
CA VAL A 21 -3.81 8.01 15.11
C VAL A 21 -3.84 6.55 15.52
N THR A 22 -4.77 5.79 14.95
CA THR A 22 -4.77 4.33 15.02
C THR A 22 -4.09 3.79 13.77
N VAL A 23 -2.98 3.07 13.93
CA VAL A 23 -2.29 2.40 12.82
C VAL A 23 -2.78 0.97 12.71
N ILE A 24 -3.27 0.57 11.53
CA ILE A 24 -3.72 -0.81 11.24
C ILE A 24 -2.70 -1.48 10.32
N ILE A 25 -2.13 -2.61 10.78
CA ILE A 25 -1.07 -3.34 10.07
C ILE A 25 -1.52 -4.78 9.82
N PRO A 26 -1.79 -5.17 8.56
CA PRO A 26 -2.00 -6.58 8.22
C PRO A 26 -0.67 -7.32 8.18
N VAL A 27 -0.64 -8.52 8.78
CA VAL A 27 0.57 -9.36 8.77
C VAL A 27 0.24 -10.82 8.49
N ARG A 28 1.19 -11.51 7.87
CA ARG A 28 1.25 -12.97 7.77
C ARG A 28 2.69 -13.41 7.50
N ASN A 29 3.33 -14.02 8.52
CA ASN A 29 4.70 -14.53 8.43
C ASN A 29 5.71 -13.48 7.94
N ASP A 30 5.74 -12.32 8.60
CA ASP A 30 6.61 -11.20 8.22
C ASP A 30 7.28 -10.53 9.44
N ALA A 31 7.73 -11.36 10.39
CA ALA A 31 8.31 -10.96 11.67
C ALA A 31 9.41 -9.90 11.56
N ARG A 32 10.31 -10.06 10.57
CA ARG A 32 11.46 -9.15 10.38
C ARG A 32 11.03 -7.75 9.97
N ASN A 33 10.14 -7.64 8.97
CA ASN A 33 9.64 -6.37 8.50
C ASN A 33 8.76 -5.71 9.55
N LEU A 34 7.87 -6.49 10.17
CA LEU A 34 6.98 -6.01 11.23
C LEU A 34 7.76 -5.37 12.38
N ARG A 35 8.87 -5.96 12.83
CA ARG A 35 9.74 -5.36 13.85
C ARG A 35 10.22 -3.97 13.46
N ARG A 36 10.69 -3.79 12.23
CA ARG A 36 11.16 -2.48 11.72
C ARG A 36 10.02 -1.48 11.61
N CYS A 37 8.85 -1.91 11.13
CA CYS A 37 7.64 -1.11 11.08
C CYS A 37 7.27 -0.59 12.48
N LEU A 38 7.15 -1.49 13.46
CA LEU A 38 6.75 -1.16 14.83
C LEU A 38 7.72 -0.23 15.54
N LEU A 39 9.04 -0.37 15.31
CA LEU A 39 10.05 0.57 15.84
C LEU A 39 9.81 2.01 15.35
N SER A 40 9.27 2.19 14.15
CA SER A 40 8.92 3.53 13.63
C SER A 40 7.66 4.12 14.27
N LEU A 41 6.89 3.33 15.03
CA LEU A 41 5.59 3.66 15.58
C LEU A 41 5.57 3.84 17.12
N GLU A 42 6.72 3.88 17.78
CA GLU A 42 6.80 3.95 19.27
C GLU A 42 6.09 5.19 19.84
N ASP A 43 6.03 6.27 19.09
CA ASP A 43 5.35 7.53 19.43
C ASP A 43 3.91 7.63 18.88
N VAL A 44 3.33 6.54 18.36
CA VAL A 44 1.93 6.46 17.93
C VAL A 44 1.05 6.02 19.11
N SER A 45 -0.17 6.56 19.19
CA SER A 45 -1.04 6.29 20.33
C SER A 45 -1.64 4.89 20.33
N GLU A 46 -1.94 4.33 19.16
CA GLU A 46 -2.55 3.01 19.02
C GLU A 46 -2.04 2.29 17.78
N VAL A 47 -1.64 1.02 17.96
CA VAL A 47 -1.27 0.13 16.86
C VAL A 47 -2.08 -1.17 16.97
N LEU A 48 -2.80 -1.52 15.90
CA LEU A 48 -3.57 -2.75 15.75
C LEU A 48 -2.95 -3.61 14.65
N VAL A 49 -2.39 -4.75 15.02
CA VAL A 49 -1.85 -5.75 14.09
C VAL A 49 -2.90 -6.80 13.81
N ILE A 50 -3.25 -6.98 12.54
CA ILE A 50 -4.20 -8.00 12.09
C ILE A 50 -3.42 -9.19 11.54
N ASP A 51 -3.33 -10.24 12.32
CA ASP A 51 -2.57 -11.44 12.00
C ASP A 51 -3.43 -12.51 11.31
N SER A 52 -2.96 -13.02 10.17
CA SER A 52 -3.57 -14.15 9.47
C SER A 52 -2.85 -15.46 9.80
N GLN A 53 -2.90 -15.84 11.08
CA GLN A 53 -2.36 -17.10 11.59
C GLN A 53 -0.89 -17.30 11.23
N SER A 54 -0.06 -16.32 11.57
CA SER A 54 1.39 -16.42 11.40
C SER A 54 1.94 -17.59 12.23
N THR A 55 2.91 -18.27 11.66
CA THR A 55 3.64 -19.39 12.28
C THR A 55 5.07 -19.01 12.66
N ASP A 56 5.46 -17.77 12.38
CA ASP A 56 6.72 -17.16 12.82
C ASP A 56 6.48 -16.23 14.04
N ASP A 57 7.51 -15.55 14.49
CA ASP A 57 7.48 -14.67 15.66
C ASP A 57 6.68 -13.35 15.49
N SER A 58 5.84 -13.23 14.42
CA SER A 58 5.12 -11.97 14.12
C SER A 58 4.23 -11.53 15.27
N VAL A 59 3.49 -12.46 15.89
CA VAL A 59 2.56 -12.16 16.99
C VAL A 59 3.30 -11.76 18.26
N GLU A 60 4.36 -12.46 18.60
CA GLU A 60 5.22 -12.19 19.75
C GLU A 60 5.89 -10.82 19.64
N ILE A 61 6.40 -10.50 18.45
CA ILE A 61 6.99 -9.18 18.14
C ILE A 61 5.95 -8.07 18.27
N ALA A 62 4.75 -8.25 17.72
CA ALA A 62 3.69 -7.26 17.82
C ALA A 62 3.37 -6.93 19.29
N ARG A 63 3.15 -7.95 20.11
CA ARG A 63 2.85 -7.79 21.55
C ARG A 63 4.01 -7.17 22.34
N ALA A 64 5.24 -7.57 22.04
CA ALA A 64 6.44 -7.03 22.69
C ALA A 64 6.63 -5.52 22.43
N HIS A 65 6.14 -5.01 21.30
CA HIS A 65 6.12 -3.57 20.96
C HIS A 65 4.82 -2.86 21.38
N GLY A 66 3.96 -3.50 22.19
CA GLY A 66 2.74 -2.91 22.75
C GLY A 66 1.57 -2.78 21.76
N ALA A 67 1.65 -3.44 20.59
CA ALA A 67 0.55 -3.48 19.66
C ALA A 67 -0.56 -4.43 20.13
N GLN A 68 -1.82 -4.04 19.88
CA GLN A 68 -2.94 -4.97 19.97
C GLN A 68 -2.86 -5.95 18.80
N VAL A 69 -3.19 -7.22 19.04
CA VAL A 69 -3.18 -8.25 17.99
C VAL A 69 -4.55 -8.88 17.87
N ALA A 70 -5.12 -8.81 16.67
CA ALA A 70 -6.36 -9.50 16.33
C ALA A 70 -6.09 -10.61 15.30
N GLN A 71 -6.70 -11.78 15.53
CA GLN A 71 -6.58 -12.91 14.61
C GLN A 71 -7.66 -12.84 13.54
N PHE A 72 -7.23 -12.84 12.28
CA PHE A 72 -8.12 -12.88 11.13
C PHE A 72 -8.11 -14.26 10.47
N HIS A 73 -9.28 -14.86 10.35
CA HIS A 73 -9.48 -16.14 9.69
C HIS A 73 -10.23 -15.92 8.38
N TYR A 74 -9.51 -16.03 7.25
CA TYR A 74 -10.12 -15.82 5.97
C TYR A 74 -10.77 -17.10 5.44
N HIS A 75 -12.07 -17.03 5.19
CA HIS A 75 -12.88 -18.11 4.64
C HIS A 75 -13.41 -17.82 3.23
N GLY A 76 -12.87 -16.78 2.60
CA GLY A 76 -13.38 -16.22 1.34
C GLY A 76 -14.35 -15.07 1.56
N GLY A 77 -14.78 -14.42 0.46
CA GLY A 77 -15.74 -13.33 0.48
C GLY A 77 -15.20 -11.98 0.96
N TRP A 78 -16.12 -11.09 1.24
CA TRP A 78 -15.89 -9.74 1.76
C TRP A 78 -16.51 -9.63 3.17
N PRO A 79 -15.95 -8.88 4.13
CA PRO A 79 -14.77 -8.01 4.00
C PRO A 79 -13.45 -8.77 4.10
N LYS A 80 -12.40 -8.18 3.52
CA LYS A 80 -11.04 -8.61 3.72
C LYS A 80 -10.43 -7.99 4.98
N LYS A 81 -9.20 -8.35 5.28
CA LYS A 81 -8.50 -8.14 6.55
C LYS A 81 -8.58 -6.72 7.11
N ARG A 82 -8.26 -5.68 6.30
CA ARG A 82 -8.25 -4.30 6.79
C ARG A 82 -9.67 -3.75 6.97
N GLN A 83 -10.56 -4.00 6.03
CA GLN A 83 -11.96 -3.60 6.16
C GLN A 83 -12.61 -4.31 7.35
N TRP A 84 -12.39 -5.60 7.51
CA TRP A 84 -12.87 -6.34 8.68
C TRP A 84 -12.38 -5.74 9.99
N ALA A 85 -11.10 -5.34 10.08
CA ALA A 85 -10.56 -4.72 11.27
C ALA A 85 -11.26 -3.39 11.60
N MET A 86 -11.49 -2.55 10.59
CA MET A 86 -12.20 -1.27 10.77
C MET A 86 -13.66 -1.45 11.20
N ASP A 87 -14.31 -2.52 10.74
CA ASP A 87 -15.73 -2.80 11.01
C ASP A 87 -15.95 -3.46 12.39
N THR A 88 -14.96 -4.21 12.91
CA THR A 88 -15.18 -5.09 14.06
C THR A 88 -14.42 -4.71 15.31
N HIS A 89 -13.35 -3.89 15.21
CA HIS A 89 -12.53 -3.53 16.36
C HIS A 89 -12.81 -2.12 16.85
N PRO A 90 -12.86 -1.92 18.17
CA PRO A 90 -12.91 -0.58 18.74
C PRO A 90 -11.57 0.13 18.47
N LEU A 91 -11.61 1.25 17.77
CA LEU A 91 -10.45 2.08 17.46
C LEU A 91 -10.49 3.33 18.32
N ALA A 92 -9.40 3.65 19.01
CA ALA A 92 -9.36 4.73 19.99
C ALA A 92 -9.30 6.12 19.38
N ASN A 93 -8.78 6.26 18.16
CA ASN A 93 -8.57 7.55 17.52
C ASN A 93 -9.54 7.81 16.37
N ASP A 94 -9.76 9.09 16.07
CA ASP A 94 -10.60 9.52 14.95
C ASP A 94 -9.90 9.39 13.60
N TRP A 95 -8.58 9.33 13.60
CA TRP A 95 -7.77 9.14 12.39
C TRP A 95 -7.19 7.72 12.31
N ILE A 96 -7.35 7.10 11.16
CA ILE A 96 -6.82 5.78 10.84
C ILE A 96 -5.69 5.93 9.83
N LEU A 97 -4.55 5.30 10.10
CA LEU A 97 -3.46 5.13 9.15
C LEU A 97 -3.31 3.66 8.79
N LEU A 98 -3.46 3.33 7.52
CA LEU A 98 -3.22 2.01 6.99
C LEU A 98 -1.75 1.88 6.58
N LEU A 99 -1.04 0.94 7.18
CA LEU A 99 0.38 0.70 6.95
C LEU A 99 0.64 -0.78 6.68
N ASP A 100 1.50 -1.10 5.73
CA ASP A 100 1.92 -2.48 5.51
C ASP A 100 3.10 -2.84 6.44
N ALA A 101 3.27 -4.12 6.79
CA ALA A 101 4.32 -4.55 7.71
C ALA A 101 5.75 -4.23 7.20
N ASP A 102 5.91 -4.05 5.89
CA ASP A 102 7.16 -3.66 5.22
C ASP A 102 7.30 -2.14 4.96
N GLU A 103 6.41 -1.33 5.56
CA GLU A 103 6.40 0.13 5.48
C GLU A 103 6.90 0.76 6.78
N VAL A 104 7.58 1.92 6.67
CA VAL A 104 8.20 2.64 7.80
C VAL A 104 7.85 4.11 7.71
N LEU A 105 7.41 4.70 8.82
CA LEU A 105 7.19 6.14 8.94
C LEU A 105 8.48 6.86 9.30
N THR A 106 8.79 7.92 8.56
CA THR A 106 9.89 8.81 8.92
C THR A 106 9.46 9.82 9.99
N PRO A 107 10.38 10.38 10.79
CA PRO A 107 10.07 11.45 11.75
C PRO A 107 9.38 12.65 11.09
N GLU A 108 9.82 13.02 9.89
CA GLU A 108 9.28 14.15 9.12
C GLU A 108 7.84 13.89 8.70
N LEU A 109 7.53 12.65 8.24
CA LEU A 109 6.15 12.28 7.89
C LEU A 109 5.24 12.28 9.13
N LYS A 110 5.72 11.80 10.27
CA LYS A 110 4.93 11.83 11.52
C LYS A 110 4.65 13.26 11.99
N ALA A 111 5.62 14.15 11.86
CA ALA A 111 5.41 15.58 12.16
C ALA A 111 4.41 16.23 11.22
N GLU A 112 4.45 15.90 9.92
CA GLU A 112 3.49 16.38 8.94
C GLU A 112 2.08 15.81 9.20
N ILE A 113 1.94 14.52 9.51
CA ILE A 113 0.65 13.91 9.88
C ILE A 113 0.05 14.61 11.10
N ARG A 114 0.85 14.91 12.13
CA ARG A 114 0.37 15.62 13.34
C ARG A 114 -0.23 16.99 13.03
N GLN A 115 0.32 17.70 12.05
CA GLN A 115 -0.23 18.97 11.60
C GLN A 115 -1.46 18.77 10.70
N ALA A 116 -1.39 17.81 9.79
CA ALA A 116 -2.43 17.56 8.80
C ALA A 116 -3.77 17.16 9.45
N ILE A 117 -3.75 16.30 10.46
CA ILE A 117 -4.98 15.86 11.16
C ILE A 117 -5.68 16.95 11.97
N GLN A 118 -5.11 18.16 12.08
CA GLN A 118 -5.75 19.31 12.71
C GLN A 118 -6.61 20.12 11.72
N ASP A 119 -6.51 19.84 10.43
CA ASP A 119 -7.31 20.55 9.42
C ASP A 119 -8.72 19.94 9.32
N PRO A 120 -9.76 20.64 9.82
CA PRO A 120 -11.12 20.11 9.81
C PRO A 120 -11.76 20.08 8.42
N ALA A 121 -11.11 20.67 7.42
CA ALA A 121 -11.62 20.70 6.05
C ALA A 121 -11.26 19.45 5.23
N ILE A 122 -10.37 18.59 5.76
CA ILE A 122 -9.83 17.42 5.04
C ILE A 122 -10.22 16.13 5.76
N ASP A 123 -10.79 15.20 5.05
CA ASP A 123 -11.22 13.89 5.57
C ASP A 123 -10.23 12.75 5.22
N GLY A 124 -9.26 13.00 4.35
CA GLY A 124 -8.26 12.00 4.00
C GLY A 124 -7.01 12.54 3.35
N TYR A 125 -5.91 11.80 3.47
CA TYR A 125 -4.61 12.17 2.90
C TYR A 125 -4.00 11.03 2.11
N SER A 126 -3.59 11.33 0.88
CA SER A 126 -2.75 10.47 0.07
C SER A 126 -1.28 10.65 0.47
N ILE A 127 -0.60 9.55 0.74
CA ILE A 127 0.80 9.51 1.12
C ILE A 127 1.61 8.84 0.01
N GLY A 128 2.73 9.45 -0.38
CA GLY A 128 3.65 8.86 -1.35
C GLY A 128 4.37 7.65 -0.76
N LEU A 129 4.61 6.61 -1.57
CA LEU A 129 5.46 5.49 -1.22
C LEU A 129 6.78 5.60 -1.97
N GLN A 130 7.88 5.49 -1.23
CA GLN A 130 9.22 5.44 -1.77
C GLN A 130 9.70 3.97 -1.77
N MET A 131 9.83 3.41 -2.97
CA MET A 131 10.19 2.00 -3.13
C MET A 131 11.67 1.75 -2.87
N TRP A 132 11.96 0.94 -1.87
CA TRP A 132 13.30 0.41 -1.64
C TRP A 132 13.38 -1.03 -2.18
N PHE A 133 14.26 -1.28 -3.16
CA PHE A 133 14.31 -2.53 -3.90
C PHE A 133 15.76 -2.98 -4.15
N LEU A 134 16.09 -4.20 -3.76
CA LEU A 134 17.43 -4.78 -3.93
C LEU A 134 18.58 -3.87 -3.51
N GLY A 135 18.48 -3.29 -2.30
CA GLY A 135 19.55 -2.53 -1.70
C GLY A 135 19.60 -1.04 -2.05
N ARG A 136 18.63 -0.52 -2.81
CA ARG A 136 18.56 0.92 -3.11
C ARG A 136 17.13 1.43 -3.28
N THR A 137 16.97 2.73 -3.09
CA THR A 137 15.73 3.43 -3.40
C THR A 137 15.60 3.60 -4.91
N LEU A 138 14.46 3.20 -5.48
CA LEU A 138 14.13 3.47 -6.87
C LEU A 138 13.57 4.89 -6.99
N GLN A 139 14.17 5.70 -7.84
CA GLN A 139 13.75 7.09 -8.10
C GLN A 139 13.02 7.27 -9.43
N HIS A 140 13.17 6.30 -10.31
CA HIS A 140 12.65 6.29 -11.67
C HIS A 140 11.69 5.10 -11.86
N CYS A 141 11.49 4.66 -13.09
CA CYS A 141 10.68 3.50 -13.48
C CYS A 141 9.22 3.52 -12.96
N ASP A 142 8.66 4.68 -12.61
CA ASP A 142 7.30 4.83 -12.03
C ASP A 142 7.11 3.98 -10.75
N ALA A 143 8.19 3.83 -9.96
CA ALA A 143 8.18 3.06 -8.72
C ALA A 143 7.48 3.78 -7.58
N SER A 144 7.47 5.12 -7.59
CA SER A 144 6.76 5.93 -6.59
C SER A 144 5.29 6.12 -6.98
N PHE A 145 4.40 5.97 -6.02
CA PHE A 145 2.97 6.23 -6.21
C PHE A 145 2.35 6.74 -4.91
N PHE A 146 1.20 7.39 -5.04
CA PHE A 146 0.42 7.87 -3.90
C PHE A 146 -0.68 6.86 -3.56
N LYS A 147 -0.82 6.58 -2.27
CA LYS A 147 -1.85 5.70 -1.70
C LYS A 147 -2.64 6.51 -0.68
N LEU A 148 -3.97 6.49 -0.78
CA LEU A 148 -4.84 7.05 0.25
C LEU A 148 -4.77 6.13 1.47
N SER A 149 -4.02 6.54 2.48
CA SER A 149 -3.68 5.69 3.63
C SER A 149 -4.06 6.29 4.97
N LEU A 150 -4.21 7.61 5.05
CA LEU A 150 -4.62 8.31 6.27
C LEU A 150 -5.99 8.93 6.04
N PHE A 151 -6.97 8.62 6.89
CA PHE A 151 -8.32 9.15 6.73
C PHE A 151 -9.08 9.15 8.07
N HIS A 152 -10.11 10.00 8.13
CA HIS A 152 -10.99 10.09 9.29
C HIS A 152 -11.87 8.84 9.41
N ARG A 153 -11.92 8.27 10.61
CA ARG A 153 -12.76 7.11 10.94
C ARG A 153 -14.23 7.39 10.60
N GLY A 154 -14.89 6.42 9.95
CA GLY A 154 -16.27 6.56 9.49
C GLY A 154 -16.46 7.32 8.18
N LYS A 155 -15.37 7.89 7.62
CA LYS A 155 -15.38 8.52 6.30
C LYS A 155 -14.69 7.64 5.23
N GLY A 156 -13.75 6.79 5.63
CA GLY A 156 -12.98 5.94 4.73
C GLY A 156 -13.38 4.47 4.82
N ARG A 157 -13.41 3.81 3.67
CA ARG A 157 -13.64 2.37 3.53
C ARG A 157 -12.91 1.84 2.31
N TYR A 158 -12.68 0.54 2.25
CA TYR A 158 -12.23 -0.08 1.01
C TYR A 158 -13.38 -0.29 0.04
N GLU A 159 -13.12 -0.07 -1.26
CA GLU A 159 -14.03 -0.50 -2.32
C GLU A 159 -14.09 -2.03 -2.36
N CYS A 160 -15.27 -2.61 -2.51
CA CYS A 160 -15.43 -4.04 -2.77
C CYS A 160 -15.45 -4.28 -4.29
N ARG A 161 -14.38 -4.84 -4.86
CA ARG A 161 -14.30 -5.11 -6.31
C ARG A 161 -14.81 -6.49 -6.71
N LEU A 162 -14.75 -7.44 -5.77
CA LEU A 162 -15.21 -8.79 -5.97
C LEU A 162 -15.72 -9.31 -4.62
N ALA A 163 -17.03 -9.44 -4.48
CA ALA A 163 -17.64 -9.90 -3.23
C ALA A 163 -17.52 -11.43 -3.08
N ASP A 164 -17.66 -12.15 -4.18
CA ASP A 164 -17.56 -13.61 -4.20
C ASP A 164 -16.13 -14.05 -4.50
N GLN A 165 -15.36 -14.23 -3.44
CA GLN A 165 -13.96 -14.66 -3.48
C GLN A 165 -13.81 -15.97 -2.72
N ASP A 166 -13.11 -16.93 -3.31
CA ASP A 166 -12.77 -18.16 -2.60
C ASP A 166 -11.57 -17.98 -1.66
N ALA A 167 -11.41 -18.89 -0.70
CA ALA A 167 -10.36 -18.83 0.32
C ALA A 167 -8.93 -18.97 -0.26
N SER A 168 -8.77 -19.37 -1.53
CA SER A 168 -7.45 -19.43 -2.19
C SER A 168 -6.94 -18.07 -2.66
N MET A 169 -7.79 -17.04 -2.63
CA MET A 169 -7.40 -15.67 -2.97
C MET A 169 -6.70 -14.97 -1.81
N ALA A 170 -6.02 -13.86 -2.12
CA ALA A 170 -5.39 -13.05 -1.10
C ALA A 170 -6.42 -12.56 -0.05
N ASP A 171 -6.07 -12.74 1.22
CA ASP A 171 -6.88 -12.38 2.38
C ASP A 171 -6.86 -10.88 2.71
N MET A 172 -6.07 -10.12 1.98
CA MET A 172 -5.90 -8.67 2.12
C MET A 172 -6.32 -7.94 0.84
N GLU A 173 -6.63 -6.66 0.98
CA GLU A 173 -6.95 -5.77 -0.12
C GLU A 173 -5.69 -5.50 -0.95
N VAL A 174 -5.64 -6.05 -2.18
CA VAL A 174 -4.44 -5.99 -3.05
C VAL A 174 -4.54 -4.88 -4.08
N HIS A 175 -5.70 -4.73 -4.68
CA HIS A 175 -5.98 -3.73 -5.73
C HIS A 175 -7.31 -3.01 -5.47
N GLU A 176 -7.90 -3.24 -4.32
CA GLU A 176 -8.98 -2.42 -3.79
C GLU A 176 -8.38 -1.11 -3.26
N HIS A 177 -9.04 0.00 -3.55
CA HIS A 177 -8.63 1.32 -3.08
C HIS A 177 -9.47 1.75 -1.89
N VAL A 178 -8.88 2.53 -1.01
CA VAL A 178 -9.64 3.26 -0.01
C VAL A 178 -10.41 4.37 -0.73
N VAL A 179 -11.67 4.50 -0.39
CA VAL A 179 -12.57 5.59 -0.78
C VAL A 179 -12.89 6.39 0.46
N VAL A 180 -12.84 7.70 0.37
CA VAL A 180 -13.15 8.62 1.46
C VAL A 180 -14.30 9.52 1.04
N ASP A 181 -15.32 9.58 1.89
CA ASP A 181 -16.49 10.44 1.69
C ASP A 181 -16.17 11.85 2.21
N GLY A 182 -15.46 12.64 1.40
CA GLY A 182 -15.09 14.01 1.72
C GLY A 182 -13.82 14.47 0.99
N PRO A 183 -13.32 15.69 1.32
CA PRO A 183 -12.14 16.26 0.72
C PRO A 183 -10.86 15.48 1.04
N ILE A 184 -10.00 15.32 0.04
CA ILE A 184 -8.74 14.62 0.14
C ILE A 184 -7.60 15.57 -0.23
N ALA A 185 -6.53 15.55 0.58
CA ALA A 185 -5.28 16.24 0.28
C ALA A 185 -4.10 15.24 0.12
N GLN A 186 -2.92 15.76 -0.14
CA GLN A 186 -1.72 14.97 -0.33
C GLN A 186 -0.63 15.46 0.61
N LEU A 187 0.02 14.52 1.33
CA LEU A 187 1.20 14.82 2.12
C LEU A 187 2.45 14.91 1.25
N ARG A 188 3.43 15.68 1.71
CA ARG A 188 4.71 15.91 1.00
C ARG A 188 5.72 14.80 1.28
N HIS A 189 5.82 14.38 2.55
CA HIS A 189 6.72 13.31 2.96
C HIS A 189 6.15 11.95 2.61
N GLN A 190 7.03 10.97 2.48
CA GLN A 190 6.70 9.65 1.94
C GLN A 190 6.93 8.56 2.98
N ILE A 191 6.17 7.47 2.85
CA ILE A 191 6.43 6.22 3.54
C ILE A 191 7.58 5.50 2.82
N THR A 192 8.56 4.98 3.56
CA THR A 192 9.58 4.10 3.00
C THR A 192 9.05 2.67 2.95
N HIS A 193 8.99 2.10 1.75
CA HIS A 193 8.47 0.76 1.52
C HIS A 193 9.62 -0.21 1.21
N HIS A 194 9.91 -1.12 2.13
CA HIS A 194 10.97 -2.12 2.04
C HIS A 194 10.46 -3.42 1.40
N ASN A 195 10.13 -3.37 0.13
CA ASN A 195 9.36 -4.43 -0.56
C ASN A 195 10.08 -5.77 -0.73
N VAL A 196 11.42 -5.88 -0.57
CA VAL A 196 12.12 -7.10 -1.00
C VAL A 196 13.10 -7.60 0.04
N GLU A 197 12.67 -8.57 0.84
CA GLU A 197 13.60 -9.41 1.59
C GLU A 197 14.23 -10.51 0.72
N SER A 198 13.46 -11.08 -0.21
CA SER A 198 13.98 -12.04 -1.20
C SER A 198 13.14 -12.00 -2.48
N LEU A 199 13.79 -12.21 -3.62
CA LEU A 199 13.11 -12.35 -4.90
C LEU A 199 12.15 -13.54 -4.94
N PHE A 200 12.46 -14.61 -4.19
CA PHE A 200 11.56 -15.77 -4.07
C PHE A 200 10.20 -15.38 -3.49
N ARG A 201 10.19 -14.64 -2.35
CA ARG A 201 8.94 -14.14 -1.74
C ARG A 201 8.23 -13.14 -2.64
N TYR A 202 8.99 -12.25 -3.27
CA TYR A 202 8.45 -11.26 -4.21
C TYR A 202 7.71 -11.94 -5.36
N ILE A 203 8.35 -12.91 -6.04
CA ILE A 203 7.76 -13.64 -7.17
C ILE A 203 6.50 -14.42 -6.73
N ARG A 204 6.57 -15.12 -5.59
CA ARG A 204 5.42 -15.85 -5.04
C ARG A 204 4.22 -14.92 -4.79
N LYS A 205 4.45 -13.80 -4.08
CA LYS A 205 3.42 -12.78 -3.79
C LYS A 205 2.80 -12.25 -5.08
N HIS A 206 3.61 -11.95 -6.09
CA HIS A 206 3.12 -11.43 -7.38
C HIS A 206 2.41 -12.49 -8.22
N ASN A 207 2.77 -13.78 -8.06
CA ASN A 207 1.99 -14.85 -8.67
C ASN A 207 0.57 -14.91 -8.10
N ASP A 208 0.41 -14.80 -6.78
CA ASP A 208 -0.92 -14.77 -6.13
C ASP A 208 -1.71 -13.53 -6.55
N TYR A 209 -1.08 -12.37 -6.62
CA TYR A 209 -1.70 -11.13 -7.11
C TYR A 209 -2.21 -11.26 -8.55
N SER A 210 -1.45 -11.93 -9.44
CA SER A 210 -1.89 -12.14 -10.81
C SER A 210 -3.09 -13.11 -10.93
N ASN A 211 -3.28 -14.05 -9.98
CA ASN A 211 -4.48 -14.88 -9.90
C ASN A 211 -5.73 -14.03 -9.62
N TRP A 212 -5.64 -13.21 -8.57
CA TRP A 212 -6.74 -12.32 -8.20
C TRP A 212 -7.07 -11.34 -9.33
N GLU A 213 -6.05 -10.70 -9.89
CA GLU A 213 -6.22 -9.71 -10.97
C GLU A 213 -6.87 -10.31 -12.22
N ALA A 214 -6.47 -11.53 -12.61
CA ALA A 214 -7.07 -12.23 -13.74
C ALA A 214 -8.58 -12.46 -13.53
N ARG A 215 -8.99 -12.88 -12.34
CA ARG A 215 -10.40 -13.10 -12.01
C ARG A 215 -11.21 -11.81 -11.99
N VAL A 216 -10.67 -10.72 -11.41
CA VAL A 216 -11.32 -9.40 -11.43
C VAL A 216 -11.53 -8.89 -12.86
N LEU A 217 -10.53 -9.06 -13.72
CA LEU A 217 -10.64 -8.65 -15.12
C LEU A 217 -11.63 -9.54 -15.91
N MET A 218 -11.73 -10.82 -15.57
CA MET A 218 -12.72 -11.74 -16.14
C MET A 218 -14.15 -11.47 -15.68
N ALA A 219 -14.34 -11.01 -14.44
CA ALA A 219 -15.65 -10.62 -13.92
C ALA A 219 -16.19 -9.33 -14.59
N GLY A 220 -15.34 -8.65 -15.36
CA GLY A 220 -15.69 -7.46 -16.13
C GLY A 220 -15.96 -6.24 -15.27
N GLN A 221 -16.50 -5.17 -15.91
CA GLN A 221 -16.83 -3.91 -15.22
C GLN A 221 -17.98 -4.03 -14.21
N SER A 222 -18.67 -5.18 -14.16
CA SER A 222 -19.69 -5.46 -13.15
C SER A 222 -19.11 -5.68 -11.75
N ALA A 223 -17.82 -5.97 -11.63
CA ALA A 223 -17.07 -5.82 -10.38
C ALA A 223 -16.71 -4.33 -10.23
N SER A 224 -17.72 -3.50 -10.09
CA SER A 224 -17.60 -2.03 -10.07
C SER A 224 -17.00 -1.59 -8.75
N GLY A 225 -15.67 -1.54 -8.70
CA GLY A 225 -15.04 -0.71 -7.69
C GLY A 225 -15.50 0.74 -7.86
N GLU A 226 -15.68 1.44 -6.75
CA GLU A 226 -16.17 2.83 -6.72
C GLU A 226 -15.24 3.82 -7.46
N VAL A 227 -13.97 3.43 -7.66
CA VAL A 227 -13.00 4.19 -8.46
C VAL A 227 -13.24 3.94 -9.95
N THR A 228 -14.06 4.79 -10.59
CA THR A 228 -14.34 4.67 -12.02
C THR A 228 -13.12 5.05 -12.87
N PRO A 229 -12.78 4.27 -13.94
CA PRO A 229 -11.69 4.61 -14.83
C PRO A 229 -11.95 5.94 -15.54
N CYS A 230 -11.03 6.91 -15.43
CA CYS A 230 -11.15 8.22 -16.08
C CYS A 230 -9.78 8.76 -16.46
N PHE A 231 -9.62 9.19 -17.73
CA PHE A 231 -8.35 9.74 -18.22
C PHE A 231 -8.00 11.09 -17.58
N PHE A 232 -8.99 11.93 -17.32
CA PHE A 232 -8.82 13.25 -16.68
C PHE A 232 -9.04 13.22 -15.16
N GLY A 233 -9.20 12.05 -14.57
CA GLY A 233 -9.48 11.88 -13.15
C GLY A 233 -8.23 11.89 -12.25
N THR A 234 -8.39 11.38 -11.03
CA THR A 234 -7.31 11.21 -10.05
C THR A 234 -6.22 10.25 -10.58
N GLN A 235 -5.07 10.20 -9.91
CA GLN A 235 -4.00 9.28 -10.29
C GLN A 235 -4.49 7.82 -10.35
N ALA A 236 -5.30 7.39 -9.37
CA ALA A 236 -5.87 6.03 -9.33
C ALA A 236 -6.80 5.77 -10.53
N GLN A 237 -7.68 6.73 -10.86
CA GLN A 237 -8.59 6.64 -12.00
C GLN A 237 -7.85 6.59 -13.34
N ARG A 238 -6.83 7.45 -13.53
CA ARG A 238 -5.99 7.46 -14.74
C ARG A 238 -5.20 6.15 -14.90
N ARG A 239 -4.60 5.62 -13.82
CA ARG A 239 -3.88 4.35 -13.83
C ARG A 239 -4.82 3.19 -14.17
N ARG A 240 -6.03 3.17 -13.60
CA ARG A 240 -7.05 2.16 -13.91
C ARG A 240 -7.49 2.24 -15.36
N TRP A 241 -7.74 3.44 -15.90
CA TRP A 241 -8.11 3.67 -17.30
C TRP A 241 -7.01 3.21 -18.25
N LEU A 242 -5.76 3.63 -18.01
CA LEU A 242 -4.61 3.27 -18.84
C LEU A 242 -4.37 1.76 -18.82
N LYS A 243 -4.47 1.14 -17.64
CA LYS A 243 -4.31 -0.29 -17.47
C LYS A 243 -5.32 -1.08 -18.31
N LEU A 244 -6.60 -0.72 -18.27
CA LEU A 244 -7.64 -1.38 -19.05
C LEU A 244 -7.42 -1.24 -20.56
N ARG A 245 -7.02 -0.07 -21.03
CA ARG A 245 -6.77 0.17 -22.46
C ARG A 245 -5.51 -0.50 -22.99
N LEU A 246 -4.43 -0.47 -22.21
CA LEU A 246 -3.16 -1.10 -22.60
C LEU A 246 -3.20 -2.62 -22.44
N PHE A 247 -4.05 -3.13 -21.54
CA PHE A 247 -4.07 -4.55 -21.23
C PHE A 247 -4.47 -5.39 -22.45
N ASP A 248 -5.41 -4.93 -23.26
CA ASP A 248 -5.90 -5.66 -24.44
C ASP A 248 -4.93 -5.62 -25.64
N LEU A 249 -3.94 -4.72 -25.64
CA LEU A 249 -2.98 -4.63 -26.73
C LEU A 249 -2.08 -5.87 -26.80
N PRO A 250 -1.81 -6.39 -28.03
CA PRO A 250 -0.79 -7.41 -28.23
C PRO A 250 0.58 -6.84 -27.83
N GLY A 251 1.43 -7.64 -27.16
CA GLY A 251 2.75 -7.19 -26.72
C GLY A 251 2.76 -6.18 -25.54
N SER A 252 1.62 -5.92 -24.91
CA SER A 252 1.53 -4.97 -23.80
C SER A 252 2.56 -5.20 -22.65
N PRO A 253 3.00 -6.42 -22.29
CA PRO A 253 4.08 -6.59 -21.33
C PRO A 253 5.40 -5.95 -21.77
N LEU A 254 5.76 -6.10 -23.05
CA LEU A 254 6.95 -5.47 -23.62
C LEU A 254 6.81 -3.94 -23.69
N LEU A 255 5.64 -3.45 -24.07
CA LEU A 255 5.36 -2.01 -24.07
C LEU A 255 5.45 -1.40 -22.68
N LEU A 256 4.96 -2.11 -21.65
CA LEU A 256 5.11 -1.68 -20.25
C LEU A 256 6.56 -1.64 -19.83
N PHE A 257 7.36 -2.65 -20.19
CA PHE A 257 8.79 -2.67 -19.92
C PHE A 257 9.49 -1.45 -20.54
N LEU A 258 9.29 -1.23 -21.84
CA LEU A 258 9.89 -0.10 -22.57
C LEU A 258 9.46 1.24 -21.98
N TYR A 259 8.18 1.40 -21.67
CA TYR A 259 7.68 2.59 -20.99
C TYR A 259 8.40 2.86 -19.67
N ARG A 260 8.45 1.87 -18.77
CA ARG A 260 9.08 2.04 -17.44
C ARG A 260 10.59 2.19 -17.52
N TYR A 261 11.25 1.37 -18.35
CA TYR A 261 12.70 1.33 -18.41
C TYR A 261 13.28 2.50 -19.21
N VAL A 262 12.65 2.84 -20.36
CA VAL A 262 13.16 3.90 -21.26
C VAL A 262 12.48 5.24 -20.95
N ILE A 263 11.14 5.32 -21.06
CA ILE A 263 10.42 6.60 -20.96
C ILE A 263 10.42 7.13 -19.52
N ARG A 264 10.26 6.23 -18.51
CA ARG A 264 10.33 6.59 -17.10
C ARG A 264 11.75 6.49 -16.52
N LEU A 265 12.75 6.41 -17.38
CA LEU A 265 14.19 6.45 -17.07
C LEU A 265 14.62 5.36 -16.08
N GLY A 266 13.97 4.19 -16.06
CA GLY A 266 14.29 3.10 -15.14
C GLY A 266 15.73 2.59 -15.26
N PHE A 267 16.40 2.82 -16.39
CA PHE A 267 17.83 2.49 -16.58
C PHE A 267 18.74 3.32 -15.66
N LEU A 268 18.32 4.49 -15.19
CA LEU A 268 19.08 5.31 -14.22
C LEU A 268 19.09 4.69 -12.82
N ASP A 269 18.13 3.82 -12.51
CA ASP A 269 18.15 3.03 -11.27
C ASP A 269 19.08 1.80 -11.35
N GLY A 270 19.80 1.63 -12.45
CA GLY A 270 20.79 0.57 -12.67
C GLY A 270 20.16 -0.83 -12.73
N VAL A 271 20.88 -1.85 -12.27
CA VAL A 271 20.41 -3.26 -12.28
C VAL A 271 19.11 -3.45 -11.50
N PRO A 272 18.91 -2.89 -10.30
CA PRO A 272 17.61 -2.96 -9.61
C PRO A 272 16.45 -2.38 -10.44
N GLY A 273 16.67 -1.27 -11.15
CA GLY A 273 15.66 -0.69 -12.04
C GLY A 273 15.31 -1.62 -13.22
N LEU A 274 16.30 -2.24 -13.85
CA LEU A 274 16.10 -3.23 -14.89
C LEU A 274 15.25 -4.42 -14.40
N ILE A 275 15.63 -5.00 -13.25
CA ILE A 275 14.93 -6.13 -12.64
C ILE A 275 13.49 -5.76 -12.29
N TYR A 276 13.29 -4.59 -11.65
CA TYR A 276 11.96 -4.12 -11.29
C TYR A 276 11.05 -3.93 -12.51
N CYS A 277 11.55 -3.24 -13.56
CA CYS A 277 10.80 -3.05 -14.80
C CYS A 277 10.46 -4.38 -15.48
N GLY A 278 11.40 -5.34 -15.45
CA GLY A 278 11.19 -6.70 -15.94
C GLY A 278 10.08 -7.42 -15.19
N PHE A 279 10.09 -7.38 -13.84
CA PHE A 279 9.04 -8.01 -13.04
C PHE A 279 7.66 -7.38 -13.24
N GLN A 280 7.57 -6.08 -13.48
CA GLN A 280 6.29 -5.44 -13.80
C GLN A 280 5.71 -5.93 -15.15
N ALA A 281 6.57 -6.15 -16.14
CA ALA A 281 6.17 -6.74 -17.41
C ALA A 281 5.76 -8.21 -17.27
N VAL A 282 6.53 -8.99 -16.51
CA VAL A 282 6.23 -10.40 -16.19
C VAL A 282 4.90 -10.52 -15.44
N GLN A 283 4.63 -9.64 -14.48
CA GLN A 283 3.34 -9.59 -13.77
C GLN A 283 2.17 -9.42 -14.76
N MET A 284 2.28 -8.47 -15.68
CA MET A 284 1.25 -8.26 -16.72
C MET A 284 1.10 -9.49 -17.62
N PHE A 285 2.20 -10.14 -18.01
CA PHE A 285 2.18 -11.37 -18.80
C PHE A 285 1.46 -12.50 -18.05
N HIS A 286 1.80 -12.73 -16.76
CA HIS A 286 1.13 -13.74 -15.93
C HIS A 286 -0.37 -13.52 -15.86
N THR A 287 -0.82 -12.28 -15.65
CA THR A 287 -2.25 -11.95 -15.60
C THR A 287 -2.93 -12.28 -16.93
N LYS A 288 -2.32 -11.91 -18.07
CA LYS A 288 -2.86 -12.23 -19.42
C LYS A 288 -2.91 -13.73 -19.69
N ALA A 289 -1.87 -14.46 -19.33
CA ALA A 289 -1.82 -15.91 -19.50
C ALA A 289 -2.92 -16.62 -18.68
N LYS A 290 -3.13 -16.17 -17.43
CA LYS A 290 -4.18 -16.72 -16.55
C LYS A 290 -5.59 -16.37 -17.05
N ILE A 291 -5.80 -15.20 -17.64
CA ILE A 291 -7.07 -14.87 -18.30
C ILE A 291 -7.33 -15.81 -19.48
N TYR A 292 -6.31 -16.06 -20.30
CA TYR A 292 -6.43 -17.02 -21.41
C TYR A 292 -6.80 -18.42 -20.91
N GLU A 293 -6.10 -18.91 -19.88
CA GLU A 293 -6.42 -20.21 -19.25
C GLU A 293 -7.87 -20.26 -18.72
N LEU A 294 -8.32 -19.21 -18.02
CA LEU A 294 -9.67 -19.13 -17.47
C LEU A 294 -10.75 -19.09 -18.57
N ARG A 295 -10.46 -18.50 -19.72
CA ARG A 295 -11.38 -18.51 -20.89
C ARG A 295 -11.45 -19.89 -21.54
N SER A 296 -10.30 -20.53 -21.76
CA SER A 296 -10.24 -21.85 -22.38
C SER A 296 -10.81 -23.00 -21.56
N ARG A 297 -11.03 -22.80 -20.25
CA ARG A 297 -11.71 -23.78 -19.38
C ARG A 297 -13.23 -23.63 -19.35
N LYS A 298 -13.78 -22.57 -19.92
CA LYS A 298 -15.23 -22.33 -20.00
C LYS A 298 -15.85 -22.87 -21.30
N ASP A 299 -14.99 -23.19 -22.27
CA ASP A 299 -15.33 -23.90 -23.51
C ASP A 299 -15.17 -25.42 -23.32
#